data_5cf49b2b23d4441633190411788a1c60
#
_entry.id   5cf49b2b23d4441633190411788a1c60
#
_cell.length_a   1.000
_cell.length_b   1.000
_cell.length_c   1.000
_cell.angle_alpha   90.00
_cell.angle_beta   90.00
_cell.angle_gamma   90.00
#
_symmetry.space_group_name_H-M   'P 1'
#
loop_
_entity.id
_entity.type
_entity.pdbx_description
1 polymer ?
#
loop_
_entity_poly.entity_id
_entity_poly.type
_entity_poly.pdbx_seq_one_letter_code
_entity_poly.pdbx_strand_id
1 'polypeptide(L)'
;MMFAILQQLASNDVSIFGNGVLEVLQDGFGFLRSPESNYLPGPDDIYVSPSQIRRFGLRTGDTVEGEIRAPKDGERYFAMLKVNTVNFDEPEKLRHRINFDNLTPLYPDEKLNLEIDNPTKKDYTPRVIELVAPLGKGQRALLVAPPRTGKTIMLQSIASSIEANHPEAYLIVLLIDERPEEVTDMARSVKGEVISSTFDEPATRHVAVAEMVIEKAKRLVEHKRDVVILLDS
;
A
#
# COMPACT_ATOMS: atom_id res chain seq x y z
N MET A 1 23.96 5.35 7.27
CA MET A 1 24.36 6.71 6.82
C MET A 1 23.17 7.69 6.90
N MET A 2 22.01 7.39 6.34
CA MET A 2 20.80 8.26 6.38
C MET A 2 20.35 8.62 7.80
N PHE A 3 20.26 7.65 8.71
CA PHE A 3 19.90 7.86 10.12
C PHE A 3 20.79 8.88 10.84
N ALA A 4 22.11 8.85 10.63
CA ALA A 4 23.05 9.81 11.24
C ALA A 4 22.89 11.22 10.66
N ILE A 5 22.55 11.33 9.37
CA ILE A 5 22.28 12.63 8.71
C ILE A 5 20.99 13.23 9.28
N LEU A 6 19.94 12.41 9.44
CA LEU A 6 18.67 12.84 10.04
C LEU A 6 18.83 13.26 11.50
N GLN A 7 19.65 12.56 12.30
CA GLN A 7 19.98 12.98 13.66
C GLN A 7 20.67 14.34 13.69
N GLN A 8 21.60 14.58 12.77
CA GLN A 8 22.33 15.86 12.69
C GLN A 8 21.43 17.01 12.21
N LEU A 9 20.50 16.74 11.29
CA LEU A 9 19.48 17.73 10.87
C LEU A 9 18.53 18.06 12.01
N ALA A 10 18.08 17.07 12.79
CA ALA A 10 17.22 17.26 13.95
C ALA A 10 17.92 18.09 15.06
N SER A 11 19.25 17.96 15.21
CA SER A 11 20.02 18.77 16.18
C SER A 11 20.14 20.25 15.78
N ASN A 12 19.86 20.58 14.51
CA ASN A 12 19.89 21.95 13.98
C ASN A 12 18.49 22.61 13.88
N ASP A 13 17.51 22.12 14.66
CA ASP A 13 16.12 22.60 14.67
C ASP A 13 15.42 22.57 13.29
N VAL A 14 15.83 21.68 12.41
CA VAL A 14 15.16 21.44 11.11
C VAL A 14 14.00 20.47 11.33
N SER A 15 12.78 20.89 10.99
CA SER A 15 11.62 20.00 11.03
C SER A 15 11.80 18.83 10.05
N ILE A 16 11.73 17.61 10.57
CA ILE A 16 11.81 16.37 9.79
C ILE A 16 10.40 15.80 9.66
N PHE A 17 10.05 15.40 8.44
CA PHE A 17 8.78 14.75 8.14
C PHE A 17 9.02 13.27 7.85
N GLY A 18 8.09 12.44 8.32
CA GLY A 18 8.08 11.01 8.04
C GLY A 18 6.69 10.53 7.71
N ASN A 19 6.63 9.49 6.92
CA ASN A 19 5.39 8.83 6.52
C ASN A 19 5.54 7.32 6.62
N GLY A 20 4.42 6.62 6.67
CA GLY A 20 4.39 5.16 6.69
C GLY A 20 3.00 4.64 6.98
N VAL A 21 2.87 3.32 6.94
CA VAL A 21 1.64 2.62 7.28
C VAL A 21 1.71 2.16 8.72
N LEU A 22 0.70 2.53 9.51
CA LEU A 22 0.67 2.23 10.93
C LEU A 22 0.38 0.74 11.18
N GLU A 23 1.24 0.12 11.97
CA GLU A 23 0.98 -1.15 12.64
C GLU A 23 0.81 -0.90 14.13
N VAL A 24 -0.38 -1.19 14.68
CA VAL A 24 -0.66 -1.07 16.10
C VAL A 24 -0.36 -2.39 16.81
N LEU A 25 0.48 -2.36 17.83
CA LEU A 25 0.85 -3.53 18.62
C LEU A 25 -0.10 -3.73 19.81
N GLN A 26 -0.04 -4.92 20.41
CA GLN A 26 -0.93 -5.32 21.52
C GLN A 26 -0.84 -4.39 22.73
N ASP A 27 0.31 -3.77 22.97
CA ASP A 27 0.52 -2.82 24.06
C ASP A 27 -0.10 -1.43 23.79
N GLY A 28 -0.75 -1.25 22.63
CA GLY A 28 -1.47 -0.03 22.27
C GLY A 28 -0.60 1.10 21.70
N PHE A 29 0.69 0.92 21.54
CA PHE A 29 1.55 1.78 20.72
C PHE A 29 1.70 1.20 19.32
N GLY A 30 2.29 1.94 18.39
CA GLY A 30 2.49 1.45 17.02
C GLY A 30 3.76 1.96 16.38
N PHE A 31 4.01 1.42 15.19
CA PHE A 31 5.10 1.86 14.32
C PHE A 31 4.58 2.17 12.93
N LEU A 32 5.12 3.20 12.30
CA LEU A 32 4.93 3.43 10.87
C LEU A 32 5.94 2.58 10.11
N ARG A 33 5.42 1.67 9.31
CA ARG A 33 6.18 0.76 8.45
C ARG A 33 6.36 1.36 7.06
N SER A 34 7.54 1.20 6.49
CA SER A 34 7.81 1.67 5.13
C SER A 34 7.37 0.66 4.07
N PRO A 35 6.76 1.10 2.95
CA PRO A 35 6.54 0.23 1.79
C PRO A 35 7.86 -0.28 1.18
N GLU A 36 8.96 0.47 1.29
CA GLU A 36 10.28 0.06 0.82
C GLU A 36 10.83 -1.18 1.55
N SER A 37 10.38 -1.42 2.79
CA SER A 37 10.68 -2.62 3.57
C SER A 37 9.55 -3.65 3.54
N ASN A 38 8.64 -3.57 2.58
CA ASN A 38 7.45 -4.42 2.46
C ASN A 38 6.63 -4.47 3.77
N TYR A 39 6.55 -3.35 4.50
CA TYR A 39 5.89 -3.20 5.79
C TYR A 39 6.43 -4.06 6.93
N LEU A 40 7.63 -4.63 6.75
CA LEU A 40 8.26 -5.43 7.78
C LEU A 40 8.97 -4.55 8.82
N PRO A 41 9.11 -5.03 10.06
CA PRO A 41 9.82 -4.32 11.11
C PRO A 41 11.26 -3.97 10.70
N GLY A 42 11.62 -2.71 10.85
CA GLY A 42 12.93 -2.19 10.47
C GLY A 42 13.50 -1.18 11.46
N PRO A 43 14.79 -0.85 11.36
CA PRO A 43 15.43 0.15 12.21
C PRO A 43 14.95 1.57 11.95
N ASP A 44 14.38 1.83 10.78
CA ASP A 44 13.92 3.15 10.32
C ASP A 44 12.44 3.39 10.63
N ASP A 45 11.80 2.48 11.36
CA ASP A 45 10.41 2.62 11.77
C ASP A 45 10.21 3.82 12.70
N ILE A 46 9.05 4.46 12.57
CA ILE A 46 8.71 5.65 13.35
C ILE A 46 7.71 5.25 14.44
N TYR A 47 8.06 5.48 15.68
CA TYR A 47 7.21 5.19 16.83
C TYR A 47 6.02 6.15 16.89
N VAL A 48 4.82 5.60 17.13
CA VAL A 48 3.57 6.34 17.37
C VAL A 48 3.04 6.00 18.76
N SER A 49 2.82 7.03 19.57
CA SER A 49 2.40 6.85 20.96
C SER A 49 0.95 6.40 21.09
N PRO A 50 0.59 5.68 22.19
CA PRO A 50 -0.80 5.31 22.47
C PRO A 50 -1.75 6.51 22.58
N SER A 51 -1.25 7.64 23.04
CA SER A 51 -2.03 8.87 23.15
C SER A 51 -2.44 9.43 21.79
N GLN A 52 -1.53 9.41 20.80
CA GLN A 52 -1.82 9.82 19.43
C GLN A 52 -2.78 8.84 18.74
N ILE A 53 -2.56 7.53 18.92
CA ILE A 53 -3.44 6.50 18.37
C ILE A 53 -4.87 6.68 18.88
N ARG A 54 -5.06 6.87 20.19
CA ARG A 54 -6.39 7.12 20.79
C ARG A 54 -7.00 8.46 20.37
N ARG A 55 -6.18 9.53 20.33
CA ARG A 55 -6.65 10.88 20.00
C ARG A 55 -7.25 10.96 18.61
N PHE A 56 -6.60 10.35 17.63
CA PHE A 56 -7.02 10.36 16.22
C PHE A 56 -7.82 9.11 15.82
N GLY A 57 -7.98 8.12 16.72
CA GLY A 57 -8.65 6.86 16.41
C GLY A 57 -7.95 6.08 15.31
N LEU A 58 -6.62 6.10 15.32
CA LEU A 58 -5.80 5.41 14.32
C LEU A 58 -5.90 3.89 14.48
N ARG A 59 -5.79 3.19 13.36
CA ARG A 59 -5.82 1.72 13.31
C ARG A 59 -4.72 1.21 12.42
N THR A 60 -4.41 -0.07 12.55
CA THR A 60 -3.50 -0.76 11.63
C THR A 60 -3.97 -0.58 10.20
N GLY A 61 -3.03 -0.26 9.30
CA GLY A 61 -3.28 0.02 7.90
C GLY A 61 -3.47 1.52 7.59
N ASP A 62 -3.67 2.40 8.57
CA ASP A 62 -3.72 3.85 8.32
C ASP A 62 -2.36 4.36 7.81
N THR A 63 -2.36 5.02 6.67
CA THR A 63 -1.18 5.74 6.16
C THR A 63 -1.09 7.08 6.88
N VAL A 64 -0.03 7.29 7.64
CA VAL A 64 0.16 8.50 8.45
C VAL A 64 1.38 9.26 7.98
N GLU A 65 1.23 10.57 7.83
CA GLU A 65 2.33 11.49 7.55
C GLU A 65 2.34 12.59 8.60
N GLY A 66 3.54 12.98 9.03
CA GLY A 66 3.67 14.03 10.00
C GLY A 66 5.09 14.40 10.36
N GLU A 67 5.20 15.33 11.27
CA GLU A 67 6.48 15.76 11.82
C GLU A 67 6.99 14.75 12.83
N ILE A 68 8.28 14.40 12.73
CA ILE A 68 8.95 13.46 13.60
C ILE A 68 10.10 14.12 14.35
N ARG A 69 10.43 13.58 15.51
CA ARG A 69 11.60 13.99 16.29
C ARG A 69 12.65 12.91 16.36
N ALA A 70 13.89 13.31 16.51
CA ALA A 70 14.99 12.39 16.78
C ALA A 70 14.78 11.59 18.08
N PRO A 71 15.36 10.38 18.15
CA PRO A 71 15.40 9.61 19.39
C PRO A 71 16.09 10.39 20.51
N LYS A 72 15.52 10.35 21.72
CA LYS A 72 16.17 10.84 22.94
C LYS A 72 17.16 9.79 23.47
N ASP A 73 17.94 10.18 24.50
CA ASP A 73 18.83 9.25 25.17
C ASP A 73 18.05 8.02 25.68
N GLY A 74 18.45 6.84 25.24
CA GLY A 74 17.78 5.58 25.55
C GLY A 74 16.63 5.17 24.59
N GLU A 75 16.22 6.02 23.68
CA GLU A 75 15.25 5.67 22.61
C GLU A 75 15.99 5.14 21.38
N ARG A 76 15.38 4.18 20.70
CA ARG A 76 15.95 3.56 19.50
C ARG A 76 15.39 4.12 18.20
N TYR A 77 14.13 4.57 18.21
CA TYR A 77 13.37 4.96 17.03
C TYR A 77 13.06 6.45 17.00
N PHE A 78 12.93 7.01 15.81
CA PHE A 78 12.27 8.31 15.65
C PHE A 78 10.86 8.22 16.18
N ALA A 79 10.31 9.33 16.68
CA ALA A 79 8.98 9.34 17.23
C ALA A 79 8.12 10.40 16.52
N MET A 80 6.86 10.05 16.24
CA MET A 80 5.88 10.98 15.70
C MET A 80 5.62 12.12 16.70
N LEU A 81 5.86 13.35 16.28
CA LEU A 81 5.61 14.54 17.06
C LEU A 81 4.21 15.10 16.80
N LYS A 82 3.89 15.26 15.51
CA LYS A 82 2.61 15.82 15.06
C LYS A 82 2.11 15.06 13.84
N VAL A 83 0.84 14.65 13.86
CA VAL A 83 0.15 14.04 12.71
C VAL A 83 -0.38 15.17 11.82
N ASN A 84 0.02 15.18 10.55
CA ASN A 84 -0.40 16.16 9.57
C ASN A 84 -1.52 15.61 8.68
N THR A 85 -1.36 14.40 8.16
CA THR A 85 -2.36 13.74 7.33
C THR A 85 -2.54 12.29 7.74
N VAL A 86 -3.74 11.75 7.51
CA VAL A 86 -4.06 10.33 7.64
C VAL A 86 -4.83 9.90 6.40
N ASN A 87 -4.33 8.87 5.71
CA ASN A 87 -4.87 8.38 4.44
C ASN A 87 -5.06 9.50 3.40
N PHE A 88 -4.08 10.42 3.36
CA PHE A 88 -4.04 11.60 2.48
C PHE A 88 -5.10 12.67 2.77
N ASP A 89 -5.81 12.57 3.88
CA ASP A 89 -6.81 13.53 4.34
C ASP A 89 -6.40 14.18 5.66
N GLU A 90 -7.08 15.27 6.04
CA GLU A 90 -6.90 15.92 7.32
C GLU A 90 -7.35 15.00 8.48
N PRO A 91 -6.63 14.96 9.62
CA PRO A 91 -6.94 14.04 10.73
C PRO A 91 -8.35 14.23 11.33
N GLU A 92 -8.92 15.42 11.20
CA GLU A 92 -10.28 15.74 11.71
C GLU A 92 -11.38 14.94 10.98
N LYS A 93 -11.18 14.60 9.71
CA LYS A 93 -12.14 13.84 8.91
C LYS A 93 -12.30 12.39 9.36
N LEU A 94 -11.32 11.85 10.11
CA LEU A 94 -11.37 10.50 10.67
C LEU A 94 -12.56 10.22 11.58
N ARG A 95 -13.09 11.24 12.24
CA ARG A 95 -14.23 11.09 13.18
C ARG A 95 -15.52 10.63 12.51
N HIS A 96 -15.64 10.81 11.21
CA HIS A 96 -16.85 10.48 10.43
C HIS A 96 -16.64 9.30 9.50
N ARG A 97 -15.51 8.58 9.60
CA ARG A 97 -15.27 7.41 8.77
C ARG A 97 -16.18 6.24 9.18
N ILE A 98 -16.72 5.56 8.19
CA ILE A 98 -17.45 4.31 8.38
C ILE A 98 -16.45 3.17 8.28
N ASN A 99 -16.46 2.26 9.26
CA ASN A 99 -15.59 1.09 9.23
C ASN A 99 -15.90 0.21 8.03
N PHE A 100 -14.87 -0.36 7.42
CA PHE A 100 -14.97 -1.21 6.24
C PHE A 100 -16.02 -2.34 6.42
N ASP A 101 -16.02 -3.00 7.57
CA ASP A 101 -16.94 -4.11 7.88
C ASP A 101 -18.42 -3.68 7.95
N ASN A 102 -18.68 -2.38 8.09
CA ASN A 102 -20.03 -1.81 8.12
C ASN A 102 -20.47 -1.27 6.74
N LEU A 103 -19.62 -1.36 5.71
CA LEU A 103 -20.00 -0.97 4.36
C LEU A 103 -20.92 -2.02 3.73
N THR A 104 -21.91 -1.55 2.98
CA THR A 104 -22.82 -2.43 2.24
C THR A 104 -22.14 -2.90 0.96
N PRO A 105 -21.93 -4.22 0.79
CA PRO A 105 -21.38 -4.74 -0.46
C PRO A 105 -22.40 -4.58 -1.59
N LEU A 106 -21.92 -4.09 -2.73
CA LEU A 106 -22.73 -3.91 -3.94
C LEU A 106 -22.17 -4.79 -5.07
N TYR A 107 -23.04 -5.10 -6.04
CA TYR A 107 -22.56 -5.66 -7.31
C TYR A 107 -21.74 -4.60 -8.06
N PRO A 108 -20.70 -4.99 -8.82
CA PRO A 108 -19.94 -4.06 -9.64
C PRO A 108 -20.84 -3.43 -10.73
N ASP A 109 -21.12 -2.15 -10.60
CA ASP A 109 -21.91 -1.37 -11.54
C ASP A 109 -21.06 -0.38 -12.34
N GLU A 110 -19.85 -0.09 -11.90
CA GLU A 110 -18.88 0.77 -12.56
C GLU A 110 -17.75 -0.06 -13.17
N LYS A 111 -17.65 -0.04 -14.50
CA LYS A 111 -16.64 -0.80 -15.25
C LYS A 111 -15.25 -0.16 -15.12
N LEU A 112 -14.23 -0.97 -14.98
CA LEU A 112 -12.83 -0.57 -15.16
C LEU A 112 -12.48 -0.65 -16.65
N ASN A 113 -12.20 0.49 -17.26
CA ASN A 113 -11.77 0.57 -18.66
C ASN A 113 -10.29 0.22 -18.74
N LEU A 114 -9.97 -0.85 -19.46
CA LEU A 114 -8.60 -1.35 -19.59
C LEU A 114 -7.96 -1.01 -20.93
N GLU A 115 -8.75 -0.82 -21.99
CA GLU A 115 -8.21 -0.52 -23.32
C GLU A 115 -7.49 0.83 -23.31
N ILE A 116 -6.21 0.82 -23.68
CA ILE A 116 -5.39 2.02 -23.83
C ILE A 116 -5.28 2.32 -25.33
N ASP A 117 -5.69 3.52 -25.73
CA ASP A 117 -5.50 3.98 -27.10
C ASP A 117 -4.03 4.38 -27.33
N ASN A 118 -3.21 3.38 -27.60
CA ASN A 118 -1.77 3.56 -27.86
C ASN A 118 -1.41 3.09 -29.28
N PRO A 119 -1.22 4.02 -30.23
CA PRO A 119 -0.94 3.66 -31.61
C PRO A 119 0.43 2.96 -31.81
N THR A 120 1.33 3.05 -30.85
CA THR A 120 2.69 2.50 -30.95
C THR A 120 2.84 1.11 -30.35
N LYS A 121 2.00 0.73 -29.37
CA LYS A 121 1.99 -0.59 -28.73
C LYS A 121 0.67 -1.28 -29.05
N LYS A 122 0.69 -2.25 -29.96
CA LYS A 122 -0.48 -3.09 -30.27
C LYS A 122 -0.59 -4.24 -29.26
N ASP A 123 -0.87 -3.93 -28.00
CA ASP A 123 -1.27 -4.93 -27.01
C ASP A 123 -2.80 -5.01 -27.01
N TYR A 124 -3.32 -6.14 -27.48
CA TYR A 124 -4.76 -6.39 -27.49
C TYR A 124 -5.27 -7.06 -26.22
N THR A 125 -4.39 -7.39 -25.26
CA THR A 125 -4.76 -8.07 -24.01
C THR A 125 -5.84 -7.34 -23.24
N PRO A 126 -5.73 -6.02 -22.99
CA PRO A 126 -6.77 -5.28 -22.26
C PRO A 126 -8.12 -5.30 -22.97
N ARG A 127 -8.12 -5.13 -24.30
CA ARG A 127 -9.35 -5.18 -25.11
C ARG A 127 -10.02 -6.55 -25.09
N VAL A 128 -9.23 -7.64 -25.15
CA VAL A 128 -9.76 -9.00 -25.06
C VAL A 128 -10.39 -9.24 -23.70
N ILE A 129 -9.74 -8.79 -22.61
CA ILE A 129 -10.28 -8.90 -21.25
C ILE A 129 -11.62 -8.14 -21.16
N GLU A 130 -11.68 -6.92 -21.67
CA GLU A 130 -12.90 -6.11 -21.63
C GLU A 130 -14.09 -6.74 -22.40
N LEU A 131 -13.82 -7.46 -23.47
CA LEU A 131 -14.86 -8.09 -24.29
C LEU A 131 -15.32 -9.43 -23.70
N VAL A 132 -14.42 -10.20 -23.09
CA VAL A 132 -14.72 -11.57 -22.65
C VAL A 132 -15.02 -11.65 -21.16
N ALA A 133 -14.30 -10.88 -20.34
CA ALA A 133 -14.40 -10.87 -18.88
C ALA A 133 -14.21 -9.46 -18.32
N PRO A 134 -15.17 -8.54 -18.55
CA PRO A 134 -15.07 -7.17 -18.08
C PRO A 134 -14.90 -7.11 -16.56
N LEU A 135 -14.03 -6.22 -16.11
CA LEU A 135 -13.77 -5.97 -14.68
C LEU A 135 -14.51 -4.72 -14.23
N GLY A 136 -15.03 -4.74 -13.02
CA GLY A 136 -15.69 -3.60 -12.40
C GLY A 136 -15.14 -3.29 -11.01
N LYS A 137 -15.39 -2.07 -10.52
CA LYS A 137 -15.00 -1.67 -9.17
C LYS A 137 -15.71 -2.54 -8.13
N GLY A 138 -14.99 -3.04 -7.14
CA GLY A 138 -15.49 -3.98 -6.13
C GLY A 138 -15.52 -5.45 -6.56
N GLN A 139 -15.16 -5.78 -7.80
CA GLN A 139 -15.14 -7.16 -8.30
C GLN A 139 -13.88 -7.90 -7.83
N ARG A 140 -14.06 -9.20 -7.53
CA ARG A 140 -12.96 -10.16 -7.40
C ARG A 140 -12.86 -10.98 -8.68
N ALA A 141 -11.68 -11.01 -9.28
CA ALA A 141 -11.40 -11.79 -10.49
C ALA A 141 -10.28 -12.79 -10.21
N LEU A 142 -10.33 -13.94 -10.85
CA LEU A 142 -9.30 -14.97 -10.77
C LEU A 142 -8.67 -15.17 -12.15
N LEU A 143 -7.33 -15.05 -12.21
CA LEU A 143 -6.51 -15.31 -13.37
C LEU A 143 -5.97 -16.74 -13.26
N VAL A 144 -6.54 -17.67 -14.02
CA VAL A 144 -6.07 -19.06 -14.08
C VAL A 144 -5.20 -19.26 -15.32
N ALA A 145 -3.92 -19.54 -15.09
CA ALA A 145 -2.97 -19.72 -16.17
C ALA A 145 -1.96 -20.84 -15.80
N PRO A 146 -1.66 -21.76 -16.70
CA PRO A 146 -0.55 -22.70 -16.51
C PRO A 146 0.79 -21.95 -16.36
N PRO A 147 1.81 -22.57 -15.75
CA PRO A 147 3.13 -21.97 -15.68
C PRO A 147 3.67 -21.55 -17.05
N ARG A 148 4.35 -20.42 -17.14
CA ARG A 148 4.99 -19.87 -18.36
C ARG A 148 4.04 -19.52 -19.50
N THR A 149 2.78 -19.24 -19.23
CA THR A 149 1.79 -18.84 -20.26
C THR A 149 1.52 -17.34 -20.30
N GLY A 150 2.28 -16.54 -19.54
CA GLY A 150 2.19 -15.08 -19.57
C GLY A 150 1.29 -14.46 -18.50
N LYS A 151 1.02 -15.15 -17.37
CA LYS A 151 0.26 -14.62 -16.23
C LYS A 151 0.78 -13.25 -15.79
N THR A 152 2.08 -13.15 -15.52
CA THR A 152 2.74 -11.92 -15.08
C THR A 152 2.64 -10.79 -16.12
N ILE A 153 2.80 -11.11 -17.41
CA ILE A 153 2.63 -10.13 -18.50
C ILE A 153 1.20 -9.61 -18.55
N MET A 154 0.21 -10.46 -18.34
CA MET A 154 -1.20 -10.06 -18.28
C MET A 154 -1.46 -9.16 -17.08
N LEU A 155 -0.91 -9.46 -15.90
CA LEU A 155 -1.00 -8.59 -14.72
C LEU A 155 -0.33 -7.22 -14.95
N GLN A 156 0.83 -7.19 -15.59
CA GLN A 156 1.50 -5.94 -15.97
C GLN A 156 0.67 -5.12 -16.96
N SER A 157 0.02 -5.78 -17.92
CA SER A 157 -0.86 -5.12 -18.87
C SER A 157 -2.10 -4.51 -18.16
N ILE A 158 -2.73 -5.24 -17.24
CA ILE A 158 -3.84 -4.74 -16.41
C ILE A 158 -3.37 -3.57 -15.54
N ALA A 159 -2.22 -3.69 -14.87
CA ALA A 159 -1.65 -2.62 -14.06
C ALA A 159 -1.46 -1.33 -14.87
N SER A 160 -0.80 -1.44 -16.01
CA SER A 160 -0.57 -0.29 -16.92
C SER A 160 -1.88 0.33 -17.41
N SER A 161 -2.90 -0.48 -17.66
CA SER A 161 -4.23 -0.01 -18.08
C SER A 161 -4.92 0.78 -16.96
N ILE A 162 -4.86 0.28 -15.73
CA ILE A 162 -5.44 0.96 -14.56
C ILE A 162 -4.73 2.28 -14.32
N GLU A 163 -3.40 2.31 -14.37
CA GLU A 163 -2.62 3.54 -14.18
C GLU A 163 -2.92 4.60 -15.24
N ALA A 164 -3.18 4.19 -16.48
CA ALA A 164 -3.46 5.10 -17.57
C ALA A 164 -4.90 5.63 -17.55
N ASN A 165 -5.88 4.76 -17.28
CA ASN A 165 -7.30 5.07 -17.43
C ASN A 165 -7.98 5.44 -16.10
N HIS A 166 -7.40 5.02 -14.97
CA HIS A 166 -7.94 5.22 -13.62
C HIS A 166 -6.89 5.79 -12.66
N PRO A 167 -6.35 6.99 -12.93
CA PRO A 167 -5.32 7.61 -12.09
C PRO A 167 -5.83 7.95 -10.67
N GLU A 168 -7.15 7.95 -10.46
CA GLU A 168 -7.79 8.12 -9.15
C GLU A 168 -7.68 6.87 -8.27
N ALA A 169 -7.52 5.68 -8.88
CA ALA A 169 -7.46 4.41 -8.17
C ALA A 169 -6.06 4.18 -7.58
N TYR A 170 -6.03 3.75 -6.33
CA TYR A 170 -4.79 3.36 -5.66
C TYR A 170 -4.44 1.91 -6.04
N LEU A 171 -3.39 1.75 -6.83
CA LEU A 171 -2.95 0.45 -7.31
C LEU A 171 -1.89 -0.13 -6.39
N ILE A 172 -2.14 -1.34 -5.88
CA ILE A 172 -1.20 -2.16 -5.13
C ILE A 172 -0.96 -3.45 -5.89
N VAL A 173 0.30 -3.78 -6.11
CA VAL A 173 0.72 -5.09 -6.62
C VAL A 173 1.36 -5.86 -5.47
N LEU A 174 0.75 -6.97 -5.11
CA LEU A 174 1.20 -7.86 -4.03
C LEU A 174 1.74 -9.15 -4.61
N LEU A 175 3.04 -9.38 -4.42
CA LEU A 175 3.76 -10.54 -4.93
C LEU A 175 4.13 -11.46 -3.77
N ILE A 176 3.53 -12.64 -3.70
CA ILE A 176 3.77 -13.61 -2.62
C ILE A 176 4.38 -14.87 -3.22
N ASP A 177 5.47 -15.34 -2.61
CA ASP A 177 6.19 -16.55 -3.06
C ASP A 177 6.80 -16.42 -4.48
N GLU A 178 6.96 -15.17 -4.95
CA GLU A 178 7.53 -14.90 -6.26
C GLU A 178 9.07 -14.72 -6.19
N ARG A 179 9.73 -14.80 -7.34
CA ARG A 179 11.18 -14.69 -7.43
C ARG A 179 11.65 -13.23 -7.36
N PRO A 180 12.82 -12.93 -6.76
CA PRO A 180 13.34 -11.55 -6.65
C PRO A 180 13.48 -10.84 -8.01
N GLU A 181 13.83 -11.56 -9.09
CA GLU A 181 13.92 -11.01 -10.42
C GLU A 181 12.55 -10.58 -10.97
N GLU A 182 11.48 -11.35 -10.69
CA GLU A 182 10.11 -11.02 -11.10
C GLU A 182 9.57 -9.81 -10.32
N VAL A 183 9.90 -9.72 -9.02
CA VAL A 183 9.60 -8.55 -8.19
C VAL A 183 10.26 -7.29 -8.76
N THR A 184 11.55 -7.39 -9.12
CA THR A 184 12.30 -6.27 -9.69
C THR A 184 11.73 -5.82 -11.03
N ASP A 185 11.32 -6.77 -11.88
CA ASP A 185 10.74 -6.49 -13.19
C ASP A 185 9.37 -5.81 -13.05
N MET A 186 8.53 -6.31 -12.14
CA MET A 186 7.24 -5.69 -11.82
C MET A 186 7.41 -4.26 -11.30
N ALA A 187 8.33 -4.04 -10.35
CA ALA A 187 8.60 -2.72 -9.78
C ALA A 187 9.13 -1.69 -10.80
N ARG A 188 9.74 -2.15 -11.88
CA ARG A 188 10.19 -1.28 -12.99
C ARG A 188 9.09 -0.98 -13.99
N SER A 189 8.12 -1.86 -14.14
CA SER A 189 7.07 -1.77 -15.15
C SER A 189 5.81 -1.06 -14.64
N VAL A 190 5.57 -1.03 -13.33
CA VAL A 190 4.37 -0.48 -12.68
C VAL A 190 4.76 0.72 -11.83
N LYS A 191 3.97 1.81 -11.88
CA LYS A 191 4.12 2.99 -11.03
C LYS A 191 3.39 2.85 -9.70
N GLY A 192 2.42 1.92 -9.62
CA GLY A 192 1.71 1.60 -8.39
C GLY A 192 2.64 1.07 -7.30
N GLU A 193 2.13 0.92 -6.12
CA GLU A 193 2.88 0.38 -4.99
C GLU A 193 3.11 -1.13 -5.19
N VAL A 194 4.37 -1.57 -5.22
CA VAL A 194 4.74 -2.99 -5.34
C VAL A 194 5.27 -3.47 -4.00
N ILE A 195 4.55 -4.42 -3.42
CA ILE A 195 4.88 -5.05 -2.13
C ILE A 195 5.14 -6.53 -2.37
N SER A 196 6.18 -7.07 -1.78
CA SER A 196 6.57 -8.45 -2.03
C SER A 196 7.01 -9.20 -0.78
N SER A 197 6.82 -10.51 -0.83
CA SER A 197 7.48 -11.46 0.05
C SER A 197 7.94 -12.63 -0.81
N THR A 198 9.26 -12.77 -0.96
CA THR A 198 9.86 -13.70 -1.92
C THR A 198 9.88 -15.14 -1.41
N PHE A 199 10.07 -16.12 -2.32
CA PHE A 199 9.96 -17.55 -2.04
C PHE A 199 10.93 -18.08 -0.96
N ASP A 200 12.01 -17.36 -0.69
CA ASP A 200 13.01 -17.69 0.33
C ASP A 200 12.61 -17.22 1.74
N GLU A 201 11.51 -16.49 1.88
CA GLU A 201 11.01 -16.01 3.15
C GLU A 201 10.05 -17.03 3.81
N PRO A 202 9.95 -17.03 5.16
CA PRO A 202 9.05 -17.95 5.86
C PRO A 202 7.57 -17.57 5.65
N ALA A 203 6.68 -18.55 5.67
CA ALA A 203 5.25 -18.36 5.47
C ALA A 203 4.61 -17.32 6.40
N THR A 204 5.10 -17.19 7.64
CA THR A 204 4.65 -16.16 8.59
C THR A 204 4.87 -14.74 8.06
N ARG A 205 5.91 -14.54 7.26
CA ARG A 205 6.22 -13.25 6.62
C ARG A 205 5.26 -12.96 5.49
N HIS A 206 4.95 -13.97 4.67
CA HIS A 206 3.93 -13.84 3.61
C HIS A 206 2.58 -13.39 4.19
N VAL A 207 2.16 -14.00 5.30
CA VAL A 207 0.91 -13.64 5.99
C VAL A 207 0.96 -12.21 6.51
N ALA A 208 2.04 -11.83 7.23
CA ALA A 208 2.16 -10.49 7.79
C ALA A 208 2.12 -9.38 6.72
N VAL A 209 2.82 -9.59 5.59
CA VAL A 209 2.81 -8.65 4.47
C VAL A 209 1.42 -8.54 3.85
N ALA A 210 0.77 -9.69 3.60
CA ALA A 210 -0.58 -9.71 3.02
C ALA A 210 -1.61 -9.04 3.96
N GLU A 211 -1.54 -9.28 5.26
CA GLU A 211 -2.42 -8.65 6.26
C GLU A 211 -2.25 -7.12 6.25
N MET A 212 -1.01 -6.63 6.23
CA MET A 212 -0.75 -5.19 6.18
C MET A 212 -1.30 -4.54 4.92
N VAL A 213 -1.15 -5.17 3.76
CA VAL A 213 -1.70 -4.68 2.49
C VAL A 213 -3.23 -4.63 2.54
N ILE A 214 -3.88 -5.69 3.05
CA ILE A 214 -5.33 -5.75 3.18
C ILE A 214 -5.85 -4.67 4.15
N GLU A 215 -5.22 -4.52 5.32
CA GLU A 215 -5.63 -3.49 6.27
C GLU A 215 -5.43 -2.08 5.70
N LYS A 216 -4.33 -1.82 4.99
CA LYS A 216 -4.14 -0.56 4.27
C LYS A 216 -5.25 -0.31 3.25
N ALA A 217 -5.57 -1.29 2.43
CA ALA A 217 -6.64 -1.18 1.44
C ALA A 217 -7.99 -0.86 2.08
N LYS A 218 -8.35 -1.54 3.18
CA LYS A 218 -9.58 -1.24 3.94
C LYS A 218 -9.60 0.20 4.43
N ARG A 219 -8.47 0.70 4.99
CA ARG A 219 -8.39 2.10 5.47
C ARG A 219 -8.58 3.10 4.33
N LEU A 220 -7.99 2.86 3.16
CA LEU A 220 -8.16 3.71 1.99
C LEU A 220 -9.61 3.73 1.49
N VAL A 221 -10.29 2.57 1.46
CA VAL A 221 -11.70 2.48 1.08
C VAL A 221 -12.60 3.23 2.07
N GLU A 222 -12.31 3.20 3.38
CA GLU A 222 -13.04 4.00 4.39
C GLU A 222 -12.93 5.51 4.13
N HIS A 223 -11.88 5.94 3.42
CA HIS A 223 -11.66 7.30 2.94
C HIS A 223 -12.17 7.54 1.51
N LYS A 224 -13.04 6.64 1.00
CA LYS A 224 -13.65 6.73 -0.34
C LYS A 224 -12.62 6.74 -1.47
N ARG A 225 -11.49 6.06 -1.27
CA ARG A 225 -10.50 5.83 -2.32
C ARG A 225 -10.79 4.49 -3.00
N ASP A 226 -10.78 4.49 -4.32
CA ASP A 226 -10.82 3.25 -5.08
C ASP A 226 -9.47 2.56 -4.96
N VAL A 227 -9.48 1.27 -4.62
CA VAL A 227 -8.26 0.49 -4.45
C VAL A 227 -8.32 -0.74 -5.35
N VAL A 228 -7.27 -0.96 -6.10
CA VAL A 228 -7.10 -2.16 -6.91
C VAL A 228 -5.89 -2.93 -6.39
N ILE A 229 -6.10 -4.21 -6.05
CA ILE A 229 -5.02 -5.11 -5.63
C ILE A 229 -4.83 -6.16 -6.71
N LEU A 230 -3.63 -6.21 -7.28
CA LEU A 230 -3.19 -7.29 -8.16
C LEU A 230 -2.31 -8.23 -7.36
N LEU A 231 -2.82 -9.45 -7.12
CA LEU A 231 -2.10 -10.49 -6.37
C LEU A 231 -1.52 -11.50 -7.34
N ASP A 232 -0.22 -11.71 -7.27
CA ASP A 232 0.51 -12.80 -7.89
C ASP A 232 1.10 -13.75 -6.83
N SER A 233 0.81 -15.05 -6.99
CA SER A 233 1.30 -16.09 -6.07
C SER A 233 1.33 -17.47 -6.74
#